data_8e90bd07eacb6d33658a3f9485a95acc
#
_entry.id   8e90bd07eacb6d33658a3f9485a95acc
#
_cell.length_a   1.000
_cell.length_b   1.000
_cell.length_c   1.000
_cell.angle_alpha   90.00
_cell.angle_beta   90.00
_cell.angle_gamma   90.00
#
_symmetry.space_group_name_H-M   'P 1'
#
loop_
_entity.id
_entity.type
_entity.pdbx_description
1 polymer ?
#
loop_
_entity_poly.entity_id
_entity_poly.type
_entity_poly.pdbx_seq_one_letter_code
_entity_poly.pdbx_strand_id
1 'polypeptide(L)'
;HASMAFLTNMLKEHVLPAAGEYKVESFTMEKGLYEDWINGIFTKVVLEAKNKNQLMKAIKMAEGLGMEEGKDFFLIKDCCLTELTPEEVDENGVGRTLTCIGFRPMEETVIDQIGRKYQLYK
;
A
#
# COMPACT_ATOMS: atom_id res chain seq x y z
N HIS A 1 7.74 -3.31 -1.63
CA HIS A 1 6.41 -3.60 -2.23
C HIS A 1 5.36 -2.58 -1.78
N ALA A 2 5.23 -2.38 -0.45
CA ALA A 2 4.22 -1.46 0.07
C ALA A 2 4.39 -0.02 -0.43
N SER A 3 5.63 0.44 -0.60
CA SER A 3 5.90 1.81 -1.04
C SER A 3 5.47 2.07 -2.48
N MET A 4 5.30 1.02 -3.28
CA MET A 4 4.89 1.12 -4.67
C MET A 4 3.43 0.72 -4.90
N ALA A 5 2.76 0.17 -3.89
CA ALA A 5 1.42 -0.41 -4.05
C ALA A 5 0.40 0.56 -4.64
N PHE A 6 0.42 1.81 -4.23
CA PHE A 6 -0.48 2.82 -4.77
C PHE A 6 -0.32 2.98 -6.29
N LEU A 7 0.94 3.13 -6.73
CA LEU A 7 1.23 3.32 -8.16
C LEU A 7 0.95 2.06 -8.97
N THR A 8 1.35 0.89 -8.47
CA THR A 8 1.12 -0.35 -9.20
C THR A 8 -0.36 -0.68 -9.30
N ASN A 9 -1.14 -0.40 -8.25
CA ASN A 9 -2.58 -0.59 -8.29
C ASN A 9 -3.23 0.32 -9.33
N MET A 10 -2.78 1.58 -9.38
CA MET A 10 -3.28 2.54 -10.37
C MET A 10 -3.05 2.03 -11.80
N LEU A 11 -1.85 1.50 -12.07
CA LEU A 11 -1.55 0.93 -13.38
C LEU A 11 -2.40 -0.29 -13.69
N LYS A 12 -2.55 -1.19 -12.72
CA LYS A 12 -3.33 -2.42 -12.92
C LYS A 12 -4.79 -2.16 -13.28
N GLU A 13 -5.36 -1.07 -12.79
CA GLU A 13 -6.74 -0.72 -13.08
C GLU A 13 -6.94 -0.18 -14.51
N HIS A 14 -5.85 0.16 -15.20
CA HIS A 14 -5.91 0.82 -16.50
C HIS A 14 -5.16 0.07 -17.61
N VAL A 15 -5.04 -1.25 -17.51
CA VAL A 15 -4.39 -2.06 -18.55
C VAL A 15 -5.39 -3.02 -19.19
N LEU A 16 -5.19 -3.27 -20.49
CA LEU A 16 -5.97 -4.22 -21.26
C LEU A 16 -5.03 -5.21 -21.95
N PRO A 17 -5.39 -6.50 -21.99
CA PRO A 17 -4.59 -7.49 -22.70
C PRO A 17 -4.52 -7.18 -24.20
N ALA A 18 -3.34 -7.35 -24.77
CA ALA A 18 -3.09 -7.23 -26.21
C ALA A 18 -2.15 -8.36 -26.59
N ALA A 19 -2.04 -8.65 -27.88
CA ALA A 19 -1.24 -9.79 -28.36
C ALA A 19 0.22 -9.65 -27.91
N GLY A 20 0.65 -10.49 -26.96
CA GLY A 20 2.02 -10.52 -26.48
C GLY A 20 2.40 -9.40 -25.50
N GLU A 21 1.44 -8.52 -25.16
CA GLU A 21 1.73 -7.39 -24.26
C GLU A 21 0.43 -6.86 -23.64
N TYR A 22 0.53 -5.84 -22.78
CA TYR A 22 -0.63 -5.14 -22.23
C TYR A 22 -0.60 -3.71 -22.66
N LYS A 23 -1.77 -3.19 -23.04
CA LYS A 23 -1.92 -1.78 -23.39
C LYS A 23 -2.33 -1.01 -22.16
N VAL A 24 -1.59 0.06 -21.85
CA VAL A 24 -1.93 0.95 -20.75
C VAL A 24 -2.85 2.04 -21.30
N GLU A 25 -4.05 2.14 -20.75
CA GLU A 25 -5.01 3.16 -21.16
C GLU A 25 -4.72 4.50 -20.50
N SER A 26 -5.16 5.58 -21.11
CA SER A 26 -5.06 6.90 -20.53
C SER A 26 -6.00 7.03 -19.32
N PHE A 27 -5.56 7.72 -18.29
CA PHE A 27 -6.36 7.99 -17.10
C PHE A 27 -5.96 9.35 -16.52
N THR A 28 -6.76 9.86 -15.61
CA THR A 28 -6.51 11.15 -14.97
C THR A 28 -6.07 10.96 -13.52
N MET A 29 -5.29 11.90 -13.01
CA MET A 29 -4.90 11.91 -11.62
C MET A 29 -5.07 13.31 -11.05
N GLU A 30 -5.18 13.41 -9.74
CA GLU A 30 -5.30 14.70 -9.09
C GLU A 30 -4.07 15.57 -9.35
N LYS A 31 -4.30 16.86 -9.55
CA LYS A 31 -3.23 17.81 -9.83
C LYS A 31 -2.18 17.84 -8.72
N GLY A 32 -2.62 17.87 -7.48
CA GLY A 32 -1.71 17.86 -6.33
C GLY A 32 -0.87 16.60 -6.24
N LEU A 33 -1.44 15.45 -6.57
CA LEU A 33 -0.69 14.19 -6.58
C LEU A 33 0.49 14.28 -7.54
N TYR A 34 0.27 14.80 -8.73
CA TYR A 34 1.34 14.94 -9.71
C TYR A 34 2.35 16.02 -9.32
N GLU A 35 1.87 17.24 -9.08
CA GLU A 35 2.74 18.39 -8.84
C GLU A 35 3.52 18.31 -7.53
N ASP A 36 2.84 17.93 -6.45
CA ASP A 36 3.43 17.98 -5.12
C ASP A 36 4.19 16.71 -4.76
N TRP A 37 3.84 15.57 -5.35
CA TRP A 37 4.47 14.31 -5.04
C TRP A 37 5.25 13.71 -6.20
N ILE A 38 4.60 13.29 -7.28
CA ILE A 38 5.30 12.60 -8.38
C ILE A 38 6.37 13.51 -9.02
N ASN A 39 6.01 14.73 -9.32
CA ASN A 39 6.93 15.72 -9.91
C ASN A 39 7.60 16.60 -8.86
N GLY A 40 7.34 16.35 -7.59
CA GLY A 40 7.93 17.08 -6.48
C GLY A 40 9.04 16.26 -5.83
N ILE A 41 9.06 16.25 -4.49
CA ILE A 41 10.11 15.58 -3.74
C ILE A 41 9.95 14.05 -3.75
N PHE A 42 8.76 13.56 -4.02
CA PHE A 42 8.44 12.13 -4.05
C PHE A 42 8.77 11.42 -2.73
N THR A 43 8.42 12.09 -1.63
CA THR A 43 8.72 11.59 -0.29
C THR A 43 8.03 10.26 -0.01
N LYS A 44 8.79 9.32 0.53
CA LYS A 44 8.30 8.04 1.00
C LYS A 44 8.90 7.80 2.38
N VAL A 45 8.06 7.47 3.34
CA VAL A 45 8.49 7.22 4.72
C VAL A 45 8.16 5.79 5.09
N VAL A 46 9.11 5.08 5.66
CA VAL A 46 8.92 3.70 6.12
C VAL A 46 8.95 3.69 7.64
N LEU A 47 7.89 3.20 8.24
CA LEU A 47 7.76 3.08 9.69
C LEU A 47 7.80 1.61 10.10
N GLU A 48 8.18 1.37 11.35
CA GLU A 48 8.29 0.03 11.89
C GLU A 48 7.06 -0.33 12.72
N ALA A 49 6.50 -1.51 12.48
CA ALA A 49 5.50 -2.12 13.34
C ALA A 49 6.16 -3.35 13.99
N LYS A 50 6.15 -3.41 15.31
CA LYS A 50 6.87 -4.45 16.04
C LYS A 50 6.22 -5.83 15.96
N ASN A 51 4.92 -5.86 15.70
CA ASN A 51 4.17 -7.11 15.64
C ASN A 51 2.88 -6.93 14.84
N LYS A 52 2.18 -8.04 14.62
CA LYS A 52 0.93 -8.01 13.87
C LYS A 52 -0.13 -7.12 14.52
N ASN A 53 -0.18 -7.07 15.84
CA ASN A 53 -1.17 -6.24 16.53
C ASN A 53 -1.01 -4.76 16.18
N GLN A 54 0.23 -4.29 16.01
CA GLN A 54 0.48 -2.91 15.61
C GLN A 54 0.04 -2.66 14.18
N LEU A 55 0.22 -3.64 13.28
CA LEU A 55 -0.30 -3.54 11.91
C LEU A 55 -1.81 -3.45 11.92
N MET A 56 -2.48 -4.31 12.71
CA MET A 56 -3.94 -4.29 12.80
C MET A 56 -4.49 -2.99 13.38
N LYS A 57 -3.77 -2.40 14.33
CA LYS A 57 -4.16 -1.09 14.87
C LYS A 57 -4.09 0.01 13.81
N ALA A 58 -3.07 -0.03 12.95
CA ALA A 58 -2.95 0.93 11.86
C ALA A 58 -4.12 0.82 10.90
N ILE A 59 -4.54 -0.40 10.58
CA ILE A 59 -5.71 -0.64 9.72
C ILE A 59 -6.97 -0.05 10.35
N LYS A 60 -7.19 -0.31 11.64
CA LYS A 60 -8.37 0.22 12.34
C LYS A 60 -8.38 1.74 12.40
N MET A 61 -7.21 2.36 12.62
CA MET A 61 -7.11 3.81 12.61
C MET A 61 -7.41 4.39 11.23
N ALA A 62 -6.91 3.74 10.18
CA ALA A 62 -7.18 4.16 8.81
C ALA A 62 -8.67 4.10 8.50
N GLU A 63 -9.32 2.99 8.85
CA GLU A 63 -10.75 2.82 8.64
C GLU A 63 -11.56 3.84 9.45
N GLY A 64 -11.11 4.15 10.67
CA GLY A 64 -11.73 5.17 11.51
C GLY A 64 -11.64 6.57 10.94
N LEU A 65 -10.66 6.82 10.07
CA LEU A 65 -10.50 8.10 9.36
C LEU A 65 -11.24 8.13 8.03
N GLY A 66 -11.98 7.06 7.72
CA GLY A 66 -12.74 6.98 6.48
C GLY A 66 -11.95 6.47 5.27
N MET A 67 -10.80 5.89 5.50
CA MET A 67 -9.97 5.32 4.42
C MET A 67 -10.48 3.94 4.02
N GLU A 68 -10.33 3.62 2.73
CA GLU A 68 -10.78 2.35 2.15
C GLU A 68 -9.61 1.50 1.70
N GLU A 69 -9.65 0.20 2.01
CA GLU A 69 -8.66 -0.75 1.51
C GLU A 69 -8.75 -0.85 -0.01
N GLY A 70 -7.59 -0.87 -0.66
CA GLY A 70 -7.51 -0.95 -2.11
C GLY A 70 -7.61 0.40 -2.81
N LYS A 71 -7.85 1.46 -2.07
CA LYS A 71 -7.97 2.81 -2.59
C LYS A 71 -7.06 3.78 -1.86
N ASP A 72 -7.16 3.82 -0.52
CA ASP A 72 -6.36 4.71 0.32
C ASP A 72 -5.21 3.99 0.99
N PHE A 73 -5.36 2.71 1.25
CA PHE A 73 -4.28 1.88 1.77
C PHE A 73 -4.34 0.49 1.16
N PHE A 74 -3.20 -0.20 1.19
CA PHE A 74 -3.05 -1.48 0.52
C PHE A 74 -2.38 -2.47 1.47
N LEU A 75 -2.99 -3.64 1.64
CA LEU A 75 -2.45 -4.70 2.48
C LEU A 75 -1.52 -5.57 1.65
N ILE A 76 -0.30 -5.74 2.12
CA ILE A 76 0.69 -6.58 1.45
C ILE A 76 0.77 -7.91 2.18
N LYS A 77 0.38 -8.97 1.48
CA LYS A 77 0.38 -10.32 2.02
C LYS A 77 1.38 -11.15 1.23
N ASP A 78 2.48 -11.45 1.86
CA ASP A 78 3.54 -12.22 1.22
C ASP A 78 3.23 -13.71 1.23
N CYS A 79 3.76 -14.43 0.24
CA CYS A 79 3.47 -15.85 0.06
C CYS A 79 4.28 -16.80 0.96
N CYS A 80 5.04 -16.26 1.91
CA CYS A 80 5.72 -17.07 2.93
C CYS A 80 6.63 -18.16 2.36
N LEU A 81 7.43 -17.79 1.36
CA LEU A 81 8.37 -18.72 0.74
C LEU A 81 9.66 -18.89 1.53
N THR A 82 9.83 -18.17 2.65
CA THR A 82 11.03 -18.22 3.45
C THR A 82 10.71 -18.59 4.90
N GLU A 83 11.01 -17.74 5.85
CA GLU A 83 10.89 -18.05 7.28
C GLU A 83 9.51 -17.80 7.90
N LEU A 84 8.64 -17.09 7.18
CA LEU A 84 7.33 -16.74 7.72
C LEU A 84 6.36 -17.92 7.68
N THR A 85 5.59 -18.07 8.75
CA THR A 85 4.52 -19.06 8.79
C THR A 85 3.26 -18.49 8.15
N PRO A 86 2.65 -19.19 7.19
CA PRO A 86 1.41 -18.71 6.56
C PRO A 86 0.27 -18.58 7.57
N GLU A 87 -0.45 -17.45 7.52
CA GLU A 87 -1.62 -17.21 8.35
C GLU A 87 -2.92 -17.53 7.63
N GLU A 88 -2.88 -17.51 6.30
CA GLU A 88 -4.03 -17.81 5.47
C GLU A 88 -3.57 -18.42 4.15
N VAL A 89 -4.49 -19.04 3.42
CA VAL A 89 -4.20 -19.67 2.14
C VAL A 89 -5.09 -19.02 1.10
N ASP A 90 -4.52 -18.63 -0.04
CA ASP A 90 -5.27 -17.99 -1.11
C ASP A 90 -6.01 -19.02 -1.98
N GLU A 91 -6.70 -18.53 -3.03
CA GLU A 91 -7.49 -19.35 -3.93
C GLU A 91 -6.68 -20.45 -4.62
N ASN A 92 -5.38 -20.25 -4.79
CA ASN A 92 -4.49 -21.18 -5.45
C ASN A 92 -3.78 -22.12 -4.48
N GLY A 93 -4.13 -22.08 -3.20
CA GLY A 93 -3.50 -22.90 -2.19
C GLY A 93 -2.15 -22.38 -1.71
N VAL A 94 -1.79 -21.14 -2.04
CA VAL A 94 -0.54 -20.53 -1.62
C VAL A 94 -0.71 -19.82 -0.28
N GLY A 95 0.15 -20.13 0.69
CA GLY A 95 0.12 -19.50 2.01
C GLY A 95 0.46 -18.02 1.94
N ARG A 96 -0.26 -17.20 2.69
CA ARG A 96 -0.09 -15.74 2.71
C ARG A 96 -0.01 -15.23 4.15
N THR A 97 0.79 -14.20 4.37
CA THR A 97 0.92 -13.52 5.66
C THR A 97 0.92 -12.02 5.45
N LEU A 98 0.10 -11.31 6.22
CA LEU A 98 0.12 -9.84 6.20
C LEU A 98 1.46 -9.37 6.79
N THR A 99 2.27 -8.69 5.97
CA THR A 99 3.59 -8.22 6.36
C THR A 99 3.72 -6.71 6.44
N CYS A 100 2.99 -5.97 5.63
CA CYS A 100 3.07 -4.51 5.63
C CYS A 100 1.82 -3.87 5.03
N ILE A 101 1.73 -2.57 5.21
CA ILE A 101 0.62 -1.76 4.71
C ILE A 101 1.22 -0.59 3.95
N GLY A 102 0.72 -0.35 2.74
CA GLY A 102 1.09 0.83 1.97
C GLY A 102 -0.06 1.83 1.98
N PHE A 103 0.26 3.11 2.14
CA PHE A 103 -0.72 4.18 2.09
C PHE A 103 -0.50 5.02 0.85
N ARG A 104 -1.59 5.52 0.25
CA ARG A 104 -1.45 6.47 -0.85
C ARG A 104 -0.82 7.76 -0.33
N PRO A 105 -0.24 8.59 -1.21
CA PRO A 105 0.28 9.88 -0.78
C PRO A 105 -0.81 10.73 -0.15
N MET A 106 -0.52 11.33 1.00
CA MET A 106 -1.44 12.15 1.77
C MET A 106 -0.69 13.32 2.39
N GLU A 107 -1.43 14.33 2.80
CA GLU A 107 -0.84 15.41 3.57
C GLU A 107 -0.32 14.88 4.90
N GLU A 108 0.77 15.46 5.37
CA GLU A 108 1.43 15.06 6.60
C GLU A 108 0.47 15.05 7.79
N THR A 109 -0.38 16.04 7.89
CA THR A 109 -1.34 16.14 9.01
C THR A 109 -2.32 14.98 9.06
N VAL A 110 -2.66 14.40 7.92
CA VAL A 110 -3.57 13.26 7.86
C VAL A 110 -2.83 11.98 8.22
N ILE A 111 -1.71 11.71 7.56
CA ILE A 111 -1.00 10.45 7.77
C ILE A 111 -0.34 10.36 9.14
N ASP A 112 0.02 11.48 9.74
CA ASP A 112 0.59 11.51 11.09
C ASP A 112 -0.39 11.03 12.16
N GLN A 113 -1.68 11.12 11.93
CA GLN A 113 -2.67 10.61 12.87
C GLN A 113 -2.52 9.09 13.04
N ILE A 114 -2.01 8.43 12.02
CA ILE A 114 -1.73 6.99 12.08
C ILE A 114 -0.28 6.74 12.44
N GLY A 115 0.64 7.39 11.74
CA GLY A 115 2.05 7.05 11.77
C GLY A 115 2.87 7.58 12.95
N ARG A 116 2.41 8.62 13.64
CA ARG A 116 3.23 9.28 14.68
C ARG A 116 3.60 8.37 15.86
N LYS A 117 2.84 7.31 16.07
CA LYS A 117 3.10 6.36 17.17
C LYS A 117 4.10 5.27 16.79
N TYR A 118 4.54 5.24 15.56
CA TYR A 118 5.45 4.24 15.03
C TYR A 118 6.83 4.85 14.82
N GLN A 119 7.86 4.07 15.07
CA GLN A 119 9.24 4.52 14.86
C GLN A 119 9.61 4.40 13.39
N LEU A 120 10.56 5.23 12.95
CA LEU A 120 11.10 5.09 11.59
C LEU A 120 11.85 3.76 11.48
N TYR A 121 11.66 3.10 10.36
CA TYR A 121 12.39 1.87 10.04
C TYR A 121 13.86 2.22 9.81
N LYS A 122 14.73 1.46 10.44
CA LYS A 122 16.18 1.70 10.35
C LYS A 122 16.89 0.60 9.60
#